data_7a308923b0049799d6081ece13754de2
#
_entry.id   7a308923b0049799d6081ece13754de2
#
_cell.length_a   1.000
_cell.length_b   1.000
_cell.length_c   1.000
_cell.angle_alpha   90.00
_cell.angle_beta   90.00
_cell.angle_gamma   90.00
#
_symmetry.space_group_name_H-M   'P 1'
#
loop_
_entity.id
_entity.type
_entity.pdbx_description
1 polymer ?
#
loop_
_entity_poly.entity_id
_entity_poly.type
_entity_poly.pdbx_seq_one_letter_code
_entity_poly.pdbx_strand_id
1 'polypeptide(L)'
;MLQKPVFLTASDIRQLQLAKGAIRAGIETLLQKAKIPAKELRRIYLTGSFGNSLSAEDVTGIGLLPETEKEKITSVSSCAGMGAAMALLSGQVQRKMEEDAEKICHVELAGEPDFQERFLKEMNFKGNEVH
;
A
#
# COMPACT_ATOMS: atom_id res chain seq x y z
N MET A 1 -8.76 36.79 -4.05
CA MET A 1 -8.83 35.64 -4.99
C MET A 1 -10.03 34.80 -4.60
N LEU A 2 -11.04 34.71 -5.48
CA LEU A 2 -12.18 33.82 -5.27
C LEU A 2 -11.64 32.38 -5.45
N GLN A 3 -11.63 31.60 -4.37
CA GLN A 3 -11.33 30.17 -4.45
C GLN A 3 -12.41 29.50 -5.30
N LYS A 4 -12.01 28.86 -6.39
CA LYS A 4 -12.94 28.02 -7.16
C LYS A 4 -13.41 26.87 -6.28
N PRO A 5 -14.70 26.59 -6.24
CA PRO A 5 -15.20 25.45 -5.46
C PRO A 5 -14.57 24.15 -5.98
N VAL A 6 -14.11 23.31 -5.06
CA VAL A 6 -13.59 21.97 -5.37
C VAL A 6 -14.75 21.00 -5.27
N PHE A 7 -14.96 20.21 -6.30
CA PHE A 7 -16.01 19.20 -6.36
C PHE A 7 -15.38 17.82 -6.49
N LEU A 8 -15.97 16.83 -5.82
CA LEU A 8 -15.71 15.42 -6.07
C LEU A 8 -16.82 14.90 -6.98
N THR A 9 -16.42 14.31 -8.09
CA THR A 9 -17.36 13.70 -9.03
C THR A 9 -17.52 12.20 -8.73
N ALA A 10 -18.61 11.59 -9.23
CA ALA A 10 -18.77 10.13 -9.17
C ALA A 10 -17.61 9.38 -9.87
N SER A 11 -17.02 9.99 -10.88
CA SER A 11 -15.85 9.46 -11.57
C SER A 11 -14.63 9.43 -10.66
N ASP A 12 -14.37 10.50 -9.89
CA ASP A 12 -13.24 10.58 -8.96
C ASP A 12 -13.36 9.52 -7.86
N ILE A 13 -14.57 9.34 -7.33
CA ILE A 13 -14.85 8.29 -6.33
C ILE A 13 -14.57 6.91 -6.92
N ARG A 14 -15.00 6.65 -8.16
CA ARG A 14 -14.75 5.37 -8.83
C ARG A 14 -13.27 5.11 -9.05
N GLN A 15 -12.49 6.12 -9.44
CA GLN A 15 -11.04 5.99 -9.59
C GLN A 15 -10.37 5.66 -8.24
N LEU A 16 -10.82 6.29 -7.16
CA LEU A 16 -10.32 5.98 -5.82
C LEU A 16 -10.67 4.54 -5.40
N GLN A 17 -11.88 4.08 -5.68
CA GLN A 17 -12.30 2.70 -5.42
C GLN A 17 -11.43 1.68 -6.16
N LEU A 18 -11.14 1.93 -7.45
CA LEU A 18 -10.28 1.07 -8.26
C LEU A 18 -8.85 1.01 -7.68
N ALA A 19 -8.26 2.17 -7.40
CA ALA A 19 -6.90 2.25 -6.83
C ALA A 19 -6.83 1.57 -5.45
N LYS A 20 -7.78 1.87 -4.58
CA LYS A 20 -7.89 1.27 -3.24
C LYS A 20 -8.07 -0.24 -3.33
N GLY A 21 -8.99 -0.71 -4.17
CA GLY A 21 -9.25 -2.13 -4.37
C GLY A 21 -8.01 -2.90 -4.82
N ALA A 22 -7.28 -2.35 -5.80
CA ALA A 22 -6.06 -2.98 -6.31
C ALA A 22 -4.95 -3.10 -5.25
N ILE A 23 -4.71 -2.02 -4.50
CA ILE A 23 -3.70 -2.01 -3.43
C ILE A 23 -4.09 -2.98 -2.32
N ARG A 24 -5.33 -2.92 -1.87
CA ARG A 24 -5.82 -3.78 -0.78
C ARG A 24 -5.78 -5.27 -1.17
N ALA A 25 -6.30 -5.62 -2.34
CA ALA A 25 -6.26 -6.99 -2.84
C ALA A 25 -4.82 -7.50 -3.00
N GLY A 26 -3.91 -6.65 -3.47
CA GLY A 26 -2.49 -6.98 -3.56
C GLY A 26 -1.88 -7.31 -2.20
N ILE A 27 -2.13 -6.48 -1.19
CA ILE A 27 -1.66 -6.71 0.18
C ILE A 27 -2.19 -8.04 0.72
N GLU A 28 -3.49 -8.31 0.58
CA GLU A 28 -4.09 -9.55 1.08
C GLU A 28 -3.56 -10.79 0.37
N THR A 29 -3.36 -10.71 -0.94
CA THR A 29 -2.76 -11.80 -1.72
C THR A 29 -1.33 -12.09 -1.26
N LEU A 30 -0.52 -11.06 -1.04
CA LEU A 30 0.85 -11.21 -0.56
C LEU A 30 0.89 -11.79 0.86
N LEU A 31 0.04 -11.32 1.76
CA LEU A 31 -0.06 -11.85 3.12
C LEU A 31 -0.47 -13.32 3.13
N GLN A 32 -1.43 -13.70 2.30
CA GLN A 32 -1.85 -15.09 2.15
C GLN A 32 -0.71 -15.98 1.65
N LYS A 33 0.01 -15.54 0.60
CA LYS A 33 1.16 -16.27 0.08
C LYS A 33 2.28 -16.44 1.11
N ALA A 34 2.54 -15.38 1.85
CA ALA A 34 3.52 -15.39 2.94
C ALA A 34 3.03 -16.19 4.17
N LYS A 35 1.75 -16.55 4.22
CA LYS A 35 1.09 -17.19 5.39
C LYS A 35 1.22 -16.36 6.66
N ILE A 36 1.18 -15.03 6.52
CA ILE A 36 1.28 -14.07 7.62
C ILE A 36 -0.09 -13.42 7.82
N PRO A 37 -0.75 -13.62 8.96
CA PRO A 37 -1.95 -12.88 9.31
C PRO A 37 -1.68 -11.39 9.43
N ALA A 38 -2.60 -10.53 8.96
CA ALA A 38 -2.41 -9.07 9.01
C ALA A 38 -2.12 -8.55 10.43
N LYS A 39 -2.72 -9.16 11.46
CA LYS A 39 -2.51 -8.83 12.89
C LYS A 39 -1.06 -9.04 13.36
N GLU A 40 -0.30 -9.90 12.70
CA GLU A 40 1.09 -10.19 13.01
C GLU A 40 2.06 -9.20 12.36
N LEU A 41 1.58 -8.31 11.49
CA LEU A 41 2.41 -7.25 10.94
C LEU A 41 2.90 -6.34 12.08
N ARG A 42 4.22 -6.20 12.16
CA ARG A 42 4.87 -5.37 13.16
C ARG A 42 4.90 -3.90 12.75
N ARG A 43 5.13 -3.64 11.46
CA ARG A 43 5.22 -2.29 10.89
C ARG A 43 4.74 -2.29 9.45
N ILE A 44 4.15 -1.16 9.05
CA ILE A 44 3.75 -0.87 7.68
C ILE A 44 4.41 0.45 7.32
N TYR A 45 5.21 0.46 6.26
CA TYR A 45 5.84 1.66 5.76
C TYR A 45 5.11 2.16 4.52
N LEU A 46 4.60 3.39 4.59
CA LEU A 46 4.06 4.10 3.44
C LEU A 46 5.20 4.91 2.82
N THR A 47 5.48 4.68 1.56
CA THR A 47 6.59 5.36 0.88
C THR A 47 6.22 5.74 -0.55
N GLY A 48 7.09 6.51 -1.20
CA GLY A 48 6.83 7.07 -2.52
C GLY A 48 6.02 8.36 -2.46
N SER A 49 5.83 9.02 -3.61
CA SER A 49 5.13 10.30 -3.70
C SER A 49 3.68 10.23 -3.23
N PHE A 50 2.99 9.13 -3.54
CA PHE A 50 1.62 8.89 -3.09
C PHE A 50 1.55 8.57 -1.59
N GLY A 51 2.38 7.65 -1.11
CA GLY A 51 2.40 7.23 0.29
C GLY A 51 2.78 8.35 1.26
N ASN A 52 3.62 9.30 0.84
CA ASN A 52 4.00 10.46 1.65
C ASN A 52 2.87 11.45 1.91
N SER A 53 1.86 11.46 1.04
CA SER A 53 0.73 12.38 1.13
C SER A 53 -0.43 11.81 1.95
N LEU A 54 -0.33 10.56 2.37
CA LEU A 54 -1.38 9.87 3.11
C LEU A 54 -1.02 9.76 4.60
N SER A 55 -1.97 10.11 5.45
CA SER A 55 -1.87 9.87 6.89
C SER A 55 -2.27 8.42 7.23
N ALA A 56 -1.85 7.94 8.41
CA ALA A 56 -2.31 6.67 8.94
C ALA A 56 -3.85 6.63 9.08
N GLU A 57 -4.45 7.79 9.39
CA GLU A 57 -5.91 7.93 9.51
C GLU A 57 -6.62 7.78 8.17
N ASP A 58 -6.10 8.42 7.12
CA ASP A 58 -6.67 8.35 5.78
C ASP A 58 -6.67 6.92 5.26
N VAL A 59 -5.50 6.25 5.32
CA VAL A 59 -5.36 4.88 4.78
C VAL A 59 -6.18 3.84 5.54
N THR A 60 -6.36 4.02 6.84
CA THR A 60 -7.23 3.16 7.64
C THR A 60 -8.71 3.49 7.45
N GLY A 61 -9.03 4.79 7.36
CA GLY A 61 -10.40 5.29 7.17
C GLY A 61 -11.05 4.80 5.88
N ILE A 62 -10.33 4.85 4.76
CA ILE A 62 -10.83 4.34 3.47
C ILE A 62 -10.70 2.82 3.32
N GLY A 63 -10.05 2.13 4.27
CA GLY A 63 -9.80 0.69 4.20
C GLY A 63 -8.74 0.29 3.17
N LEU A 64 -7.75 1.16 2.90
CA LEU A 64 -6.63 0.88 2.02
C LEU A 64 -5.72 -0.21 2.59
N LEU A 65 -5.54 -0.23 3.91
CA LEU A 65 -4.74 -1.22 4.63
C LEU A 65 -5.64 -2.23 5.37
N PRO A 66 -5.12 -3.43 5.68
CA PRO A 66 -5.75 -4.36 6.60
C PRO A 66 -5.99 -3.69 7.97
N GLU A 67 -6.92 -4.24 8.74
CA GLU A 67 -7.10 -3.77 10.11
C GLU A 67 -5.81 -3.90 10.90
N THR A 68 -5.29 -2.76 11.31
CA THR A 68 -4.05 -2.65 12.05
C THR A 68 -4.07 -1.43 12.96
N GLU A 69 -3.25 -1.46 13.98
CA GLU A 69 -3.05 -0.34 14.88
C GLU A 69 -2.34 0.80 14.13
N LYS A 70 -2.80 2.04 14.31
CA LYS A 70 -2.24 3.22 13.61
C LYS A 70 -0.76 3.43 13.93
N GLU A 71 -0.34 3.05 15.13
CA GLU A 71 1.03 3.14 15.64
C GLU A 71 2.01 2.25 14.86
N LYS A 72 1.50 1.26 14.16
CA LYS A 72 2.30 0.39 13.29
C LYS A 72 2.54 0.99 11.91
N ILE A 73 1.84 2.08 11.55
CA ILE A 73 1.92 2.72 10.24
C ILE A 73 2.88 3.90 10.31
N THR A 74 3.87 3.91 9.45
CA THR A 74 4.88 4.98 9.38
C THR A 74 5.04 5.44 7.95
N SER A 75 4.90 6.74 7.70
CA SER A 75 5.24 7.34 6.40
C SER A 75 6.73 7.66 6.35
N VAL A 76 7.39 7.21 5.29
CA VAL A 76 8.83 7.43 5.07
C VAL A 76 9.03 7.99 3.68
N SER A 77 9.58 9.21 3.62
CA SER A 77 9.81 9.88 2.33
C SER A 77 11.02 9.29 1.60
N SER A 78 10.93 9.20 0.28
CA SER A 78 12.05 8.95 -0.64
C SER A 78 12.90 7.72 -0.31
N CYS A 79 12.30 6.60 0.14
CA CYS A 79 13.06 5.39 0.48
C CYS A 79 13.97 4.92 -0.65
N ALA A 80 13.53 4.97 -1.90
CA ALA A 80 14.35 4.57 -3.04
C ALA A 80 15.58 5.49 -3.22
N GLY A 81 15.38 6.81 -3.15
CA GLY A 81 16.48 7.78 -3.24
C GLY A 81 17.46 7.68 -2.08
N MET A 82 16.95 7.52 -0.86
CA MET A 82 17.80 7.33 0.32
C MET A 82 18.59 6.02 0.22
N GLY A 83 17.96 4.93 -0.19
CA GLY A 83 18.64 3.66 -0.40
C GLY A 83 19.75 3.74 -1.43
N ALA A 84 19.51 4.39 -2.57
CA ALA A 84 20.52 4.62 -3.59
C ALA A 84 21.71 5.45 -3.06
N ALA A 85 21.43 6.52 -2.32
CA ALA A 85 22.47 7.34 -1.71
C ALA A 85 23.31 6.54 -0.69
N MET A 86 22.68 5.73 0.15
CA MET A 86 23.37 4.86 1.09
C MET A 86 24.25 3.83 0.40
N ALA A 87 23.78 3.23 -0.69
CA ALA A 87 24.57 2.27 -1.48
C ALA A 87 25.81 2.94 -2.12
N LEU A 88 25.66 4.17 -2.62
CA LEU A 88 26.78 4.94 -3.18
C LEU A 88 27.84 5.31 -2.14
N LEU A 89 27.42 5.57 -0.90
CA LEU A 89 28.33 5.99 0.18
C LEU A 89 29.00 4.83 0.91
N SER A 90 28.48 3.61 0.79
CA SER A 90 28.98 2.47 1.56
C SER A 90 28.89 1.15 0.76
N GLY A 91 30.05 0.62 0.42
CA GLY A 91 30.13 -0.70 -0.23
C GLY A 91 29.62 -1.85 0.66
N GLN A 92 29.55 -1.68 1.97
CA GLN A 92 28.92 -2.65 2.86
C GLN A 92 27.40 -2.63 2.71
N VAL A 93 26.81 -1.43 2.63
CA VAL A 93 25.37 -1.26 2.40
C VAL A 93 25.00 -1.80 1.03
N GLN A 94 25.79 -1.50 0.00
CA GLN A 94 25.55 -2.02 -1.35
C GLN A 94 25.50 -3.55 -1.36
N ARG A 95 26.52 -4.22 -0.81
CA ARG A 95 26.54 -5.69 -0.72
C ARG A 95 25.32 -6.24 0.03
N LYS A 96 24.96 -5.60 1.15
CA LYS A 96 23.77 -6.01 1.90
C LYS A 96 22.49 -5.89 1.11
N MET A 97 22.32 -4.84 0.30
CA MET A 97 21.19 -4.65 -0.59
C MET A 97 21.15 -5.71 -1.72
N GLU A 98 22.29 -6.06 -2.28
CA GLU A 98 22.42 -7.11 -3.29
C GLU A 98 22.00 -8.48 -2.69
N GLU A 99 22.50 -8.84 -1.52
CA GLU A 99 22.12 -10.05 -0.79
C GLU A 99 20.62 -10.10 -0.46
N ASP A 100 20.03 -8.96 -0.10
CA ASP A 100 18.61 -8.89 0.22
C ASP A 100 17.74 -8.93 -1.07
N ALA A 101 18.22 -8.36 -2.18
CA ALA A 101 17.55 -8.43 -3.47
C ALA A 101 17.40 -9.88 -3.97
N GLU A 102 18.39 -10.75 -3.72
CA GLU A 102 18.33 -12.17 -4.08
C GLU A 102 17.23 -12.94 -3.32
N LYS A 103 16.79 -12.42 -2.16
CA LYS A 103 15.72 -13.02 -1.34
C LYS A 103 14.32 -12.55 -1.74
N ILE A 104 14.22 -11.50 -2.55
CA ILE A 104 12.94 -10.94 -2.98
C ILE A 104 12.30 -11.87 -4.00
N CYS A 105 11.08 -12.31 -3.69
CA CYS A 105 10.27 -13.10 -4.59
C CYS A 105 9.22 -12.21 -5.27
N HIS A 106 9.27 -12.12 -6.60
CA HIS A 106 8.25 -11.41 -7.37
C HIS A 106 6.96 -12.23 -7.43
N VAL A 107 5.84 -11.57 -7.20
CA VAL A 107 4.50 -12.15 -7.33
C VAL A 107 3.73 -11.39 -8.39
N GLU A 108 3.37 -12.06 -9.48
CA GLU A 108 2.51 -11.50 -10.50
C GLU A 108 1.04 -11.61 -10.07
N LEU A 109 0.52 -10.51 -9.53
CA LEU A 109 -0.83 -10.48 -8.93
C LEU A 109 -1.94 -10.82 -9.93
N ALA A 110 -1.80 -10.40 -11.19
CA ALA A 110 -2.80 -10.66 -12.22
C ALA A 110 -2.99 -12.16 -12.54
N GLY A 111 -1.95 -12.97 -12.28
CA GLY A 111 -1.99 -14.42 -12.45
C GLY A 111 -2.52 -15.20 -11.24
N GLU A 112 -2.78 -14.52 -10.12
CA GLU A 112 -3.27 -15.17 -8.91
C GLU A 112 -4.77 -15.46 -8.99
N PRO A 113 -5.20 -16.70 -8.75
CA PRO A 113 -6.60 -17.11 -8.97
C PRO A 113 -7.63 -16.25 -8.22
N ASP A 114 -7.32 -15.89 -6.97
CA ASP A 114 -8.26 -15.16 -6.10
C ASP A 114 -8.11 -13.64 -6.16
N PHE A 115 -7.13 -13.12 -6.91
CA PHE A 115 -6.84 -11.69 -6.93
C PHE A 115 -8.01 -10.88 -7.48
N GLN A 116 -8.60 -11.32 -8.58
CA GLN A 116 -9.71 -10.63 -9.23
C GLN A 116 -10.95 -10.56 -8.32
N GLU A 117 -11.28 -11.63 -7.63
CA GLU A 117 -12.40 -11.66 -6.68
C GLU A 117 -12.15 -10.70 -5.51
N ARG A 118 -10.94 -10.74 -4.95
CA ARG A 118 -10.52 -9.82 -3.89
C ARG A 118 -10.58 -8.37 -4.35
N PHE A 119 -10.08 -8.09 -5.55
CA PHE A 119 -10.10 -6.75 -6.11
C PHE A 119 -11.52 -6.18 -6.16
N LEU A 120 -12.48 -6.94 -6.70
CA LEU A 120 -13.88 -6.52 -6.78
C LEU A 120 -14.49 -6.29 -5.40
N LYS A 121 -14.22 -7.16 -4.45
CA LYS A 121 -14.68 -7.05 -3.06
C LYS A 121 -14.11 -5.80 -2.39
N GLU A 122 -12.82 -5.54 -2.58
CA GLU A 122 -12.09 -4.47 -1.91
C GLU A 122 -12.27 -3.08 -2.57
N MET A 123 -13.02 -2.98 -3.66
CA MET A 123 -13.42 -1.69 -4.23
C MET A 123 -14.39 -0.93 -3.33
N ASN A 124 -15.16 -1.60 -2.48
CA ASN A 124 -16.10 -0.97 -1.58
C ASN A 124 -15.39 -0.26 -0.42
N PHE A 125 -15.89 0.92 -0.04
CA PHE A 125 -15.45 1.58 1.18
C PHE A 125 -16.04 0.87 2.40
N LYS A 126 -15.33 0.90 3.54
CA LYS A 126 -15.88 0.44 4.82
C LYS A 126 -17.16 1.23 5.14
N GLY A 127 -18.23 0.53 5.44
CA GLY A 127 -19.53 1.15 5.78
C GLY A 127 -20.61 1.07 4.73
N ASN A 128 -20.31 0.60 3.52
CA ASN A 128 -21.30 0.33 2.48
C ASN A 128 -21.71 -1.16 2.46
N GLU A 129 -21.93 -1.78 3.61
CA GLU A 129 -22.79 -2.96 3.64
C GLU A 129 -24.24 -2.45 3.43
N VAL A 130 -24.67 -2.45 2.18
CA VAL A 130 -26.08 -2.26 1.83
C VAL A 130 -26.78 -3.52 2.33
N HIS A 131 -27.55 -3.35 3.38
CA HIS A 131 -28.50 -4.36 3.87
C HIS A 131 -29.62 -4.57 2.85
#